data_36ca7c9aedbaec811bd8f779a039aa2a
#
_entry.id   36ca7c9aedbaec811bd8f779a039aa2a
#
_cell.length_a   1.000
_cell.length_b   1.000
_cell.length_c   1.000
_cell.angle_alpha   90.00
_cell.angle_beta   90.00
_cell.angle_gamma   90.00
#
_symmetry.space_group_name_H-M   'P 1'
#
loop_
_entity.id
_entity.type
_entity.pdbx_description
1 polymer ?
#
loop_
_entity_poly.entity_id
_entity_poly.type
_entity_poly.pdbx_seq_one_letter_code
_entity_poly.pdbx_strand_id
1 'polypeptide(L)'
;MSNGSIGPLVKADEFFNHQIVDTFATVSQSDYSWTEKVCGMAAARDGSLQVGFGFGKYPNRNVVDAYGGVGRQREQWTVRASRELARDPDTINAGPLEYEVLEPLKRIRIALAATDVQPIAWELELEGVVPCMLEDREDRRNL
;
A
#
# COMPACT_ATOMS: atom_id res chain seq x y z
N MET A 1 -25.14 18.44 11.56
CA MET A 1 -23.93 17.58 11.48
C MET A 1 -24.42 16.21 11.07
N SER A 2 -24.33 15.87 9.79
CA SER A 2 -24.71 14.54 9.31
C SER A 2 -23.66 13.57 9.84
N ASN A 3 -24.06 12.66 10.70
CA ASN A 3 -23.31 11.44 10.95
C ASN A 3 -23.29 10.69 9.62
N GLY A 4 -22.27 10.94 8.82
CA GLY A 4 -21.98 10.10 7.66
C GLY A 4 -21.80 8.68 8.19
N SER A 5 -22.75 7.82 7.92
CA SER A 5 -22.63 6.40 8.18
C SER A 5 -21.56 5.89 7.23
N ILE A 6 -20.35 5.80 7.73
CA ILE A 6 -19.28 5.08 7.09
C ILE A 6 -19.78 3.64 7.04
N GLY A 7 -20.04 3.13 5.85
CA GLY A 7 -20.42 1.73 5.69
C GLY A 7 -19.38 0.84 6.39
N PRO A 8 -19.79 -0.30 6.95
CA PRO A 8 -18.86 -1.15 7.68
C PRO A 8 -17.78 -1.66 6.74
N LEU A 9 -16.53 -1.32 7.04
CA LEU A 9 -15.38 -1.96 6.41
C LEU A 9 -15.42 -3.46 6.70
N VAL A 10 -15.10 -4.25 5.70
CA VAL A 10 -15.01 -5.71 5.80
C VAL A 10 -13.58 -6.16 5.57
N LYS A 11 -13.25 -7.36 5.99
CA LYS A 11 -11.87 -7.89 5.85
C LYS A 11 -11.33 -7.86 4.42
N ALA A 12 -12.20 -7.94 3.43
CA ALA A 12 -11.83 -7.87 2.03
C ALA A 12 -11.31 -6.50 1.60
N ASP A 13 -11.64 -5.42 2.32
CA ASP A 13 -11.19 -4.07 2.02
C ASP A 13 -9.67 -3.88 2.24
N GLU A 14 -9.01 -4.78 2.96
CA GLU A 14 -7.55 -4.77 3.11
C GLU A 14 -6.81 -5.31 1.87
N PHE A 15 -7.48 -6.08 1.02
CA PHE A 15 -6.81 -6.75 -0.09
C PHE A 15 -6.96 -5.97 -1.40
N PHE A 16 -5.87 -5.92 -2.17
CA PHE A 16 -5.75 -5.17 -3.43
C PHE A 16 -6.45 -5.79 -4.64
N ASN A 17 -7.44 -6.57 -4.44
CA ASN A 17 -8.22 -7.22 -5.48
C ASN A 17 -9.73 -6.91 -5.39
N HIS A 18 -10.09 -5.92 -4.59
CA HIS A 18 -11.45 -5.44 -4.48
C HIS A 18 -11.66 -4.11 -5.20
N GLN A 19 -12.91 -3.76 -5.42
CA GLN A 19 -13.34 -2.45 -5.94
C GLN A 19 -14.19 -1.76 -4.88
N ILE A 20 -13.89 -0.51 -4.62
CA ILE A 20 -14.47 0.25 -3.50
C ILE A 20 -16.00 0.32 -3.55
N VAL A 21 -16.62 0.14 -4.71
CA VAL A 21 -18.04 0.48 -4.87
C VAL A 21 -18.93 -0.63 -5.33
N ASP A 22 -18.44 -1.54 -6.16
CA ASP A 22 -19.32 -2.46 -6.86
C ASP A 22 -19.00 -3.92 -6.61
N THR A 23 -17.96 -4.43 -7.22
CA THR A 23 -17.61 -5.84 -7.14
C THR A 23 -16.12 -6.05 -7.07
N PHE A 24 -15.69 -7.15 -6.50
CA PHE A 24 -14.28 -7.55 -6.45
C PHE A 24 -13.69 -7.90 -7.82
N ALA A 25 -14.52 -8.12 -8.81
CA ALA A 25 -14.10 -8.69 -10.09
C ALA A 25 -13.70 -7.64 -11.13
N THR A 26 -14.11 -6.40 -10.97
CA THR A 26 -13.95 -5.37 -11.99
C THR A 26 -13.39 -4.08 -11.42
N VAL A 27 -12.52 -3.42 -12.19
CA VAL A 27 -12.11 -2.04 -11.88
C VAL A 27 -13.31 -1.09 -12.05
N SER A 28 -13.44 -0.11 -11.18
CA SER A 28 -14.60 0.81 -11.21
C SER A 28 -14.58 1.77 -12.39
N GLN A 29 -13.45 1.91 -13.09
CA GLN A 29 -13.32 2.71 -14.29
C GLN A 29 -12.17 2.24 -15.17
N SER A 30 -12.22 2.62 -16.46
CA SER A 30 -11.21 2.25 -17.46
C SER A 30 -10.03 3.23 -17.58
N ASP A 31 -9.95 4.23 -16.70
CA ASP A 31 -8.84 5.17 -16.69
C ASP A 31 -7.51 4.46 -16.45
N TYR A 32 -6.52 4.75 -17.27
CA TYR A 32 -5.17 4.21 -17.09
C TYR A 32 -4.51 4.63 -15.79
N SER A 33 -4.99 5.68 -15.15
CA SER A 33 -4.52 6.15 -13.86
C SER A 33 -5.19 5.45 -12.69
N TRP A 34 -6.21 4.62 -12.93
CA TRP A 34 -6.83 3.85 -11.87
C TRP A 34 -5.79 3.03 -11.10
N THR A 35 -5.78 3.15 -9.79
CA THR A 35 -4.81 2.51 -8.94
C THR A 35 -5.38 2.25 -7.56
N GLU A 36 -4.93 1.14 -6.98
CA GLU A 36 -5.02 0.89 -5.55
C GLU A 36 -3.62 1.00 -4.94
N LYS A 37 -3.50 1.70 -3.83
CA LYS A 37 -2.22 1.99 -3.19
C LYS A 37 -2.27 1.81 -1.69
N VAL A 38 -1.15 1.35 -1.16
CA VAL A 38 -0.81 1.50 0.24
C VAL A 38 0.53 2.20 0.35
N CYS A 39 0.63 3.12 1.29
CA CYS A 39 1.90 3.73 1.65
C CYS A 39 1.93 4.05 3.14
N GLY A 40 3.12 4.13 3.68
CA GLY A 40 3.29 4.45 5.08
C GLY A 40 4.72 4.78 5.45
N MET A 41 4.86 5.24 6.66
CA MET A 41 6.14 5.56 7.27
C MET A 41 6.15 5.12 8.74
N ALA A 42 7.32 4.66 9.16
CA ALA A 42 7.63 4.42 10.56
C ALA A 42 8.89 5.20 10.93
N ALA A 43 8.94 5.75 12.12
CA ALA A 43 10.10 6.48 12.61
C ALA A 43 10.43 6.06 14.04
N ALA A 44 11.71 6.01 14.35
CA ALA A 44 12.17 5.92 15.72
C ALA A 44 11.74 7.17 16.51
N ARG A 45 11.36 6.98 17.77
CA ARG A 45 10.87 8.09 18.62
C ARG A 45 11.87 9.21 18.81
N ASP A 46 13.15 8.89 18.73
CA ASP A 46 14.25 9.85 18.85
C ASP A 46 14.63 10.51 17.51
N GLY A 47 13.93 10.16 16.42
CA GLY A 47 14.20 10.68 15.09
C GLY A 47 15.45 10.12 14.41
N SER A 48 16.11 9.12 15.00
CA SER A 48 17.40 8.58 14.49
C SER A 48 17.23 7.77 13.20
N LEU A 49 16.03 7.22 12.96
CA LEU A 49 15.73 6.36 11.84
C LEU A 49 14.31 6.61 11.34
N GLN A 50 14.13 6.61 10.04
CA GLN A 50 12.84 6.59 9.37
C GLN A 50 12.84 5.55 8.27
N VAL A 51 11.74 4.79 8.16
CA VAL A 51 11.50 3.84 7.08
C VAL A 51 10.22 4.26 6.37
N GLY A 52 10.26 4.31 5.04
CA GLY A 52 9.11 4.62 4.21
C GLY A 52 8.87 3.53 3.17
N PHE A 53 7.62 3.29 2.83
CA PHE A 53 7.25 2.32 1.81
C PHE A 53 6.00 2.74 1.04
N GLY A 54 5.84 2.18 -0.12
CA GLY A 54 4.62 2.28 -0.92
C GLY A 54 4.53 1.18 -1.94
N PHE A 55 3.30 0.73 -2.17
CA PHE A 55 2.95 -0.26 -3.19
C PHE A 55 1.76 0.25 -3.98
N GLY A 56 1.77 0.03 -5.28
CA GLY A 56 0.70 0.43 -6.19
C GLY A 56 0.35 -0.69 -7.16
N LYS A 57 -0.93 -0.97 -7.28
CA LYS A 57 -1.50 -1.88 -8.28
C LYS A 57 -2.27 -1.07 -9.30
N TYR A 58 -1.89 -1.21 -10.58
CA TYR A 58 -2.46 -0.48 -11.71
C TYR A 58 -3.08 -1.47 -12.71
N PRO A 59 -4.31 -1.94 -12.48
CA PRO A 59 -4.90 -3.01 -13.28
C PRO A 59 -5.00 -2.66 -14.76
N ASN A 60 -5.42 -1.43 -15.09
CA ASN A 60 -5.59 -1.00 -16.49
C ASN A 60 -4.26 -0.80 -17.24
N ARG A 61 -3.13 -0.84 -16.54
CA ARG A 61 -1.76 -0.79 -17.11
C ARG A 61 -1.03 -2.11 -17.04
N ASN A 62 -1.59 -3.11 -16.38
CA ASN A 62 -0.91 -4.38 -16.09
C ASN A 62 0.40 -4.19 -15.32
N VAL A 63 0.44 -3.28 -14.34
CA VAL A 63 1.64 -2.95 -13.57
C VAL A 63 1.38 -3.05 -12.08
N VAL A 64 2.38 -3.55 -11.38
CA VAL A 64 2.58 -3.37 -9.93
C VAL A 64 3.91 -2.64 -9.75
N ASP A 65 3.93 -1.60 -8.93
CA ASP A 65 5.17 -0.94 -8.51
C ASP A 65 5.28 -0.87 -6.98
N ALA A 66 6.50 -0.76 -6.51
CA ALA A 66 6.77 -0.59 -5.11
C ALA A 66 8.03 0.25 -4.87
N TYR A 67 8.07 0.93 -3.75
CA TYR A 67 9.30 1.51 -3.23
C TYR A 67 9.43 1.21 -1.73
N GLY A 68 10.66 1.12 -1.29
CA GLY A 68 11.02 1.06 0.11
C GLY A 68 12.30 1.84 0.37
N GLY A 69 12.38 2.54 1.48
CA GLY A 69 13.54 3.35 1.79
C GLY A 69 13.79 3.48 3.28
N VAL A 70 15.00 3.87 3.60
CA VAL A 70 15.44 4.20 4.95
C VAL A 70 16.15 5.53 4.94
N GLY A 71 15.80 6.38 5.89
CA GLY A 71 16.48 7.65 6.19
C GLY A 71 17.16 7.58 7.55
N ARG A 72 18.41 7.98 7.61
CA ARG A 72 19.19 8.07 8.85
C ARG A 72 20.07 9.32 8.81
N GLN A 73 19.88 10.20 9.77
CA GLN A 73 20.60 11.49 9.80
C GLN A 73 20.35 12.31 8.52
N ARG A 74 21.38 12.48 7.67
CA ARG A 74 21.32 13.22 6.40
C ARG A 74 21.38 12.30 5.17
N GLU A 75 21.30 11.00 5.38
CA GLU A 75 21.42 10.00 4.33
C GLU A 75 20.06 9.34 4.12
N GLN A 76 19.75 9.08 2.89
CA GLN A 76 18.55 8.34 2.47
C GLN A 76 18.93 7.34 1.39
N TRP A 77 18.40 6.14 1.55
CA TRP A 77 18.49 5.07 0.55
C TRP A 77 17.07 4.69 0.14
N THR A 78 16.86 4.55 -1.14
CA THR A 78 15.56 4.16 -1.69
C THR A 78 15.73 3.09 -2.74
N VAL A 79 14.96 2.03 -2.60
CA VAL A 79 14.83 0.94 -3.58
C VAL A 79 13.48 1.08 -4.27
N ARG A 80 13.44 0.90 -5.57
CA ARG A 80 12.22 0.86 -6.39
C ARG A 80 12.20 -0.39 -7.22
N ALA A 81 11.04 -0.98 -7.37
CA ALA A 81 10.84 -2.14 -8.19
C ALA A 81 9.46 -2.08 -8.86
N SER A 82 9.35 -2.71 -10.03
CA SER A 82 8.07 -2.88 -10.71
C SER A 82 8.04 -4.21 -11.47
N ARG A 83 6.85 -4.70 -11.73
CA ARG A 83 6.61 -5.90 -12.52
C ARG A 83 5.27 -5.83 -13.23
N GLU A 84 5.07 -6.75 -14.17
CA GLU A 84 3.75 -6.99 -14.74
C GLU A 84 2.81 -7.61 -13.68
N LEU A 85 1.61 -7.04 -13.57
CA LEU A 85 0.57 -7.55 -12.66
C LEU A 85 0.13 -8.97 -13.02
N ALA A 86 -0.03 -9.26 -14.31
CA ALA A 86 -0.54 -10.55 -14.79
C ALA A 86 0.36 -11.75 -14.44
N ARG A 87 1.63 -11.52 -14.10
CA ARG A 87 2.54 -12.61 -13.66
C ARG A 87 2.16 -13.19 -12.31
N ASP A 88 1.64 -12.34 -11.43
CA ASP A 88 1.18 -12.71 -10.10
C ASP A 88 0.13 -11.68 -9.69
N PRO A 89 -1.16 -11.91 -10.04
CA PRO A 89 -2.23 -10.96 -9.78
C PRO A 89 -2.68 -10.93 -8.32
N ASP A 90 -2.30 -11.93 -7.53
CA ASP A 90 -2.77 -12.10 -6.16
C ASP A 90 -1.91 -11.36 -5.13
N THR A 91 -0.74 -10.88 -5.54
CA THR A 91 0.16 -10.11 -4.67
C THR A 91 0.48 -8.73 -5.25
N ILE A 92 0.94 -7.84 -4.38
CA ILE A 92 1.51 -6.54 -4.77
C ILE A 92 3.03 -6.49 -4.55
N ASN A 93 3.65 -7.64 -4.32
CA ASN A 93 5.10 -7.74 -4.15
C ASN A 93 5.80 -7.37 -5.46
N ALA A 94 6.91 -6.65 -5.35
CA ALA A 94 7.72 -6.25 -6.51
C ALA A 94 9.22 -6.25 -6.16
N GLY A 95 10.01 -7.04 -6.89
CA GLY A 95 11.43 -7.19 -6.65
C GLY A 95 11.69 -7.65 -5.20
N PRO A 96 12.55 -6.94 -4.44
CA PRO A 96 12.86 -7.29 -3.05
C PRO A 96 11.85 -6.76 -2.03
N LEU A 97 10.74 -6.18 -2.48
CA LEU A 97 9.71 -5.58 -1.63
C LEU A 97 8.50 -6.49 -1.50
N GLU A 98 8.15 -6.79 -0.26
CA GLU A 98 7.02 -7.66 0.11
C GLU A 98 6.01 -6.91 0.97
N TYR A 99 4.74 -7.21 0.75
CA TYR A 99 3.61 -6.76 1.55
C TYR A 99 2.73 -7.96 1.90
N GLU A 100 2.41 -8.11 3.17
CA GLU A 100 1.61 -9.21 3.66
C GLU A 100 0.56 -8.71 4.65
N VAL A 101 -0.68 -9.13 4.48
CA VAL A 101 -1.76 -8.90 5.43
C VAL A 101 -1.74 -10.03 6.46
N LEU A 102 -1.32 -9.74 7.69
CA LEU A 102 -1.29 -10.70 8.79
C LEU A 102 -2.66 -10.84 9.46
N GLU A 103 -3.33 -9.72 9.69
CA GLU A 103 -4.69 -9.65 10.23
C GLU A 103 -5.42 -8.50 9.53
N PRO A 104 -6.43 -8.78 8.70
CA PRO A 104 -7.11 -7.76 7.91
C PRO A 104 -7.63 -6.59 8.75
N LEU A 105 -7.38 -5.37 8.26
CA LEU A 105 -7.71 -4.07 8.88
C LEU A 105 -7.04 -3.81 10.22
N LYS A 106 -6.04 -4.60 10.59
CA LYS A 106 -5.38 -4.45 11.88
C LYS A 106 -3.87 -4.60 11.82
N ARG A 107 -3.35 -5.59 11.09
CA ARG A 107 -1.93 -5.89 11.14
C ARG A 107 -1.37 -6.31 9.79
N ILE A 108 -0.31 -5.64 9.39
CA ILE A 108 0.39 -5.88 8.14
C ILE A 108 1.88 -6.02 8.39
N ARG A 109 2.53 -6.78 7.52
CA ARG A 109 3.99 -6.89 7.47
C ARG A 109 4.50 -6.34 6.15
N ILE A 110 5.55 -5.55 6.20
CA ILE A 110 6.25 -5.03 5.04
C ILE A 110 7.73 -5.35 5.19
N ALA A 111 8.34 -5.84 4.12
CA ALA A 111 9.76 -6.16 4.12
C ALA A 111 10.46 -5.66 2.85
N LEU A 112 11.71 -5.27 3.04
CA LEU A 112 12.70 -5.05 1.98
C LEU A 112 13.86 -6.00 2.22
N ALA A 113 14.11 -6.89 1.27
CA ALA A 113 15.26 -7.78 1.30
C ALA A 113 16.49 -7.11 0.67
N ALA A 114 17.67 -7.42 1.18
CA ALA A 114 18.93 -7.07 0.51
C ALA A 114 19.06 -7.83 -0.81
N THR A 115 19.78 -7.23 -1.76
CA THR A 115 20.13 -7.85 -3.03
C THR A 115 21.64 -7.68 -3.29
N ASP A 116 22.13 -8.32 -4.34
CA ASP A 116 23.56 -8.20 -4.71
C ASP A 116 23.98 -6.76 -5.06
N VAL A 117 23.02 -5.92 -5.45
CA VAL A 117 23.27 -4.54 -5.88
C VAL A 117 22.89 -3.48 -4.84
N GLN A 118 22.15 -3.88 -3.79
CA GLN A 118 21.79 -2.98 -2.68
C GLN A 118 21.74 -3.76 -1.35
N PRO A 119 22.49 -3.33 -0.34
CA PRO A 119 22.65 -4.07 0.92
C PRO A 119 21.57 -3.74 1.98
N ILE A 120 20.60 -2.87 1.66
CA ILE A 120 19.59 -2.43 2.62
C ILE A 120 18.56 -3.52 2.81
N ALA A 121 18.31 -3.89 4.04
CA ALA A 121 17.22 -4.78 4.42
C ALA A 121 16.53 -4.26 5.68
N TRP A 122 15.22 -4.39 5.72
CA TRP A 122 14.42 -4.10 6.90
C TRP A 122 13.09 -4.85 6.85
N GLU A 123 12.49 -5.03 8.00
CA GLU A 123 11.15 -5.56 8.16
C GLU A 123 10.38 -4.69 9.16
N LEU A 124 9.13 -4.41 8.84
CA LEU A 124 8.18 -3.70 9.68
C LEU A 124 6.93 -4.54 9.87
N GLU A 125 6.48 -4.65 11.10
CA GLU A 125 5.12 -5.07 11.41
C GLU A 125 4.38 -3.84 11.93
N LEU A 126 3.28 -3.49 11.28
CA LEU A 126 2.43 -2.36 11.67
C LEU A 126 1.12 -2.89 12.23
N GLU A 127 0.78 -2.45 13.43
CA GLU A 127 -0.48 -2.77 14.09
C GLU A 127 -1.29 -1.50 14.32
N GLY A 128 -2.55 -1.49 13.84
CA GLY A 128 -3.49 -0.40 14.06
C GLY A 128 -3.89 -0.34 15.54
N VAL A 129 -3.72 0.83 16.15
CA VAL A 129 -4.09 1.09 17.56
C VAL A 129 -5.53 1.59 17.71
N VAL A 130 -6.17 1.92 16.59
CA VAL A 130 -7.59 2.29 16.48
C VAL A 130 -8.21 1.54 15.30
N PRO A 131 -9.55 1.37 15.28
CA PRO A 131 -10.22 0.81 14.10
C PRO A 131 -9.95 1.62 12.84
N CYS A 132 -9.82 0.95 11.70
CA CYS A 132 -9.76 1.62 10.41
C CYS A 132 -11.04 2.41 10.15
N MET A 133 -10.90 3.53 9.48
CA MET A 133 -12.02 4.38 9.05
C MET A 133 -12.00 4.52 7.54
N LEU A 134 -13.20 4.43 6.96
CA LEU A 134 -13.41 4.74 5.55
C LEU A 134 -13.45 6.27 5.38
N GLU A 135 -12.65 6.77 4.45
CA GLU A 135 -12.70 8.18 4.07
C GLU A 135 -13.93 8.45 3.20
N ASP A 136 -14.61 9.57 3.47
CA ASP A 136 -15.77 9.97 2.68
C ASP A 136 -15.36 10.30 1.25
N ARG A 137 -16.20 9.94 0.29
CA ARG A 137 -15.99 10.31 -1.11
C ARG A 137 -16.10 11.81 -1.28
N GLU A 138 -15.10 12.40 -1.90
CA GLU A 138 -15.23 13.76 -2.44
C GLU A 138 -16.02 13.71 -3.76
N ASP A 139 -17.31 14.00 -3.71
CA ASP A 139 -18.08 14.33 -4.91
C ASP A 139 -17.66 15.73 -5.39
N ARG A 140 -16.62 15.81 -6.19
CA ARG A 140 -16.33 17.02 -6.94
C ARG A 140 -17.40 17.18 -8.01
N ARG A 141 -18.48 17.85 -7.68
CA ARG A 141 -19.35 18.42 -8.71
C ARG A 141 -18.52 19.49 -9.40
N ASN A 142 -18.21 19.26 -10.67
CA ASN A 142 -17.59 20.28 -11.50
C ASN A 142 -18.44 21.54 -11.43
N LEU A 143 -17.87 22.58 -10.87
CA LEU A 143 -18.41 23.93 -10.92
C LEU A 143 -18.21 24.49 -12.33
#